data_6177c10ffa8ae6d6060af29af8aec492
#
_entry.id   6177c10ffa8ae6d6060af29af8aec492
#
_cell.length_a   1.000
_cell.length_b   1.000
_cell.length_c   1.000
_cell.angle_alpha   90.00
_cell.angle_beta   90.00
_cell.angle_gamma   90.00
#
_symmetry.space_group_name_H-M   'P 1'
#
loop_
_entity.id
_entity.type
_entity.pdbx_description
1 polymer ?
#
loop_
_entity_poly.entity_id
_entity_poly.type
_entity_poly.pdbx_seq_one_letter_code
_entity_poly.pdbx_strand_id
1 'polypeptide(L)'
;MFQTLLVDDDFLVRSYLKTLDSWQKAGYEVVRDVQDGEEALEVMNQEKIDIVVTDISMPLMDGIELIKAVKKNWPEVSVIVLSCHDDFEYVKEAMRLGADEYILKNTLDESSLLEVLEKAKPQIEAKKAKTTLEKHTKKLIQMGSHTLKYHFFNGVLSQTLEGEEREQKRLEAQIAGSYKNSAVIAMFMRNWNRQSREWTPLEAEQYSLEFRTGIESEIEAVLGEENELKEIIYLGAGIFCCFLDLSEMRRDSLMRQRLTDVAGACFRFCKKEPYSFGISVSSICIGAQDGIRQAYQQARQMMKYGFYDGDSILYYDCQKEVSRELPKTAEVLLEQIQEGKELTKESLENLTMQIVSEAKQGTTDGRTLVQWFRRLDETAHIERSAQVYAEISSIDQFETALKESVQAVCENTQEEIPEGVSHTIKVVLLYLRQHYREQISLQDVAEEAGVNSAYLSYLFKQEMGIGFANYLQECRMRCAEKMLCDTNLKIKEVAEAAGFNDYHYFSKIFKKYHRCSPADYRKKQ
;
A
#
# COMPACT_ATOMS: atom_id res chain seq x y z
N MET A 1 24.66 -17.89 17.66
CA MET A 1 25.26 -17.91 19.00
C MET A 1 24.19 -17.46 20.00
N PHE A 2 24.25 -17.92 21.24
CA PHE A 2 23.32 -17.49 22.30
C PHE A 2 23.80 -16.15 22.87
N GLN A 3 22.90 -15.16 22.90
CA GLN A 3 23.21 -13.82 23.38
C GLN A 3 23.23 -13.83 24.93
N THR A 4 24.38 -13.50 25.50
CA THR A 4 24.64 -13.60 26.94
C THR A 4 24.78 -12.21 27.58
N LEU A 5 24.07 -11.99 28.68
CA LEU A 5 24.24 -10.83 29.54
C LEU A 5 25.00 -11.25 30.81
N LEU A 6 26.10 -10.56 31.11
CA LEU A 6 26.83 -10.74 32.39
C LEU A 6 26.40 -9.66 33.39
N VAL A 7 26.11 -10.10 34.62
CA VAL A 7 25.69 -9.20 35.69
C VAL A 7 26.50 -9.48 36.96
N ASP A 8 27.34 -8.59 37.37
CA ASP A 8 28.20 -8.74 38.56
C ASP A 8 28.66 -7.33 38.99
N ASP A 9 28.70 -7.00 40.24
CA ASP A 9 29.14 -5.71 40.71
C ASP A 9 30.67 -5.54 40.63
N ASP A 10 31.42 -6.65 40.69
CA ASP A 10 32.88 -6.66 40.53
C ASP A 10 33.31 -6.54 39.05
N PHE A 11 33.84 -5.38 38.68
CA PHE A 11 34.39 -5.14 37.35
C PHE A 11 35.47 -6.13 36.93
N LEU A 12 36.30 -6.62 37.89
CA LEU A 12 37.39 -7.57 37.57
C LEU A 12 36.83 -8.93 37.19
N VAL A 13 35.77 -9.38 37.86
CA VAL A 13 35.06 -10.65 37.51
C VAL A 13 34.44 -10.55 36.12
N ARG A 14 33.73 -9.48 35.82
CA ARG A 14 33.16 -9.26 34.49
C ARG A 14 34.24 -9.21 33.39
N SER A 15 35.32 -8.49 33.64
CA SER A 15 36.44 -8.40 32.70
C SER A 15 37.10 -9.75 32.47
N TYR A 16 37.33 -10.53 33.52
CA TYR A 16 37.90 -11.87 33.43
C TYR A 16 36.98 -12.80 32.64
N LEU A 17 35.70 -12.87 32.99
CA LEU A 17 34.71 -13.69 32.29
C LEU A 17 34.69 -13.42 30.79
N LYS A 18 34.76 -12.16 30.38
CA LYS A 18 34.77 -11.78 28.95
C LYS A 18 36.01 -12.27 28.21
N THR A 19 37.12 -12.55 28.90
CA THR A 19 38.37 -13.03 28.25
C THR A 19 38.37 -14.52 27.99
N LEU A 20 37.43 -15.29 28.55
CA LEU A 20 37.39 -16.75 28.44
C LEU A 20 36.90 -17.21 27.05
N ASP A 21 37.67 -18.02 26.38
CA ASP A 21 37.30 -18.58 25.06
C ASP A 21 36.13 -19.58 25.14
N SER A 22 35.79 -20.03 26.33
CA SER A 22 34.70 -20.98 26.61
C SER A 22 33.38 -20.56 26.02
N TRP A 23 33.08 -19.24 26.02
CA TRP A 23 31.88 -18.71 25.43
C TRP A 23 31.73 -19.08 23.96
N GLN A 24 32.74 -18.77 23.16
CA GLN A 24 32.70 -19.04 21.72
C GLN A 24 32.74 -20.56 21.44
N LYS A 25 33.52 -21.34 22.20
CA LYS A 25 33.59 -22.80 22.08
C LYS A 25 32.24 -23.46 22.32
N ALA A 26 31.49 -22.99 23.30
CA ALA A 26 30.14 -23.50 23.61
C ALA A 26 29.03 -22.90 22.73
N GLY A 27 29.32 -21.87 21.92
CA GLY A 27 28.37 -21.22 21.01
C GLY A 27 27.58 -20.07 21.63
N TYR A 28 28.17 -19.40 22.61
CA TYR A 28 27.63 -18.21 23.28
C TYR A 28 28.42 -16.96 22.91
N GLU A 29 27.77 -15.79 23.07
CA GLU A 29 28.37 -14.49 22.83
C GLU A 29 27.97 -13.53 23.94
N VAL A 30 28.94 -12.95 24.65
CA VAL A 30 28.68 -11.93 25.65
C VAL A 30 28.43 -10.60 24.94
N VAL A 31 27.17 -10.17 24.92
CA VAL A 31 26.76 -8.94 24.21
C VAL A 31 26.80 -7.72 25.10
N ARG A 32 26.56 -7.89 26.40
CA ARG A 32 26.61 -6.82 27.40
C ARG A 32 27.13 -7.35 28.74
N ASP A 33 27.71 -6.45 29.50
CA ASP A 33 28.00 -6.64 30.90
C ASP A 33 27.55 -5.41 31.71
N VAL A 34 26.91 -5.65 32.85
CA VAL A 34 26.31 -4.63 33.70
C VAL A 34 26.63 -4.92 35.16
N GLN A 35 26.46 -3.90 36.04
CA GLN A 35 26.93 -3.98 37.42
C GLN A 35 25.85 -4.38 38.44
N ASP A 36 24.56 -4.31 38.10
CA ASP A 36 23.44 -4.64 38.99
C ASP A 36 22.21 -5.13 38.23
N GLY A 37 21.20 -5.58 38.97
CA GLY A 37 19.98 -6.13 38.40
C GLY A 37 19.08 -5.10 37.73
N GLU A 38 19.10 -3.82 38.14
CA GLU A 38 18.28 -2.78 37.51
C GLU A 38 18.80 -2.50 36.08
N GLU A 39 20.09 -2.33 35.94
CA GLU A 39 20.75 -2.13 34.65
C GLU A 39 20.55 -3.35 33.72
N ALA A 40 20.55 -4.57 34.31
CA ALA A 40 20.28 -5.80 33.58
C ALA A 40 18.86 -5.82 33.00
N LEU A 41 17.83 -5.39 33.73
CA LEU A 41 16.46 -5.32 33.24
C LEU A 41 16.29 -4.25 32.15
N GLU A 42 17.00 -3.14 32.22
CA GLU A 42 17.01 -2.12 31.18
C GLU A 42 17.56 -2.68 29.84
N VAL A 43 18.69 -3.40 29.91
CA VAL A 43 19.29 -4.05 28.73
C VAL A 43 18.33 -5.08 28.14
N MET A 44 17.70 -5.91 28.97
CA MET A 44 16.75 -6.95 28.53
C MET A 44 15.47 -6.40 27.90
N ASN A 45 15.09 -5.15 28.22
CA ASN A 45 13.99 -4.47 27.54
C ASN A 45 14.36 -3.97 26.13
N GLN A 46 15.65 -3.73 25.89
CA GLN A 46 16.15 -3.14 24.64
C GLN A 46 16.76 -4.19 23.70
N GLU A 47 17.41 -5.19 24.25
CA GLU A 47 18.16 -6.21 23.50
C GLU A 47 17.62 -7.61 23.79
N LYS A 48 17.69 -8.47 22.77
CA LYS A 48 17.28 -9.87 22.93
C LYS A 48 18.39 -10.65 23.62
N ILE A 49 18.14 -11.09 24.84
CA ILE A 49 19.04 -11.91 25.65
C ILE A 49 18.51 -13.34 25.70
N ASP A 50 19.40 -14.32 25.55
CA ASP A 50 19.08 -15.75 25.63
C ASP A 50 19.44 -16.35 27.00
N ILE A 51 20.48 -15.79 27.62
CA ILE A 51 20.98 -16.25 28.91
C ILE A 51 21.53 -15.08 29.73
N VAL A 52 21.19 -15.08 30.99
CA VAL A 52 21.75 -14.16 32.00
C VAL A 52 22.67 -14.94 32.91
N VAL A 53 23.90 -14.44 33.09
CA VAL A 53 24.85 -14.97 34.08
C VAL A 53 25.01 -13.89 35.15
N THR A 54 24.54 -14.15 36.36
CA THR A 54 24.41 -13.12 37.40
C THR A 54 25.07 -13.53 38.70
N ASP A 55 25.76 -12.58 39.36
CA ASP A 55 26.08 -12.71 40.78
C ASP A 55 24.79 -12.69 41.62
N ILE A 56 24.88 -13.22 42.84
CA ILE A 56 23.81 -13.17 43.86
C ILE A 56 23.85 -11.86 44.60
N SER A 57 25.02 -11.44 45.05
CA SER A 57 25.19 -10.33 46.00
C SER A 57 25.60 -9.06 45.29
N MET A 58 24.64 -8.28 44.85
CA MET A 58 24.88 -7.01 44.13
C MET A 58 24.12 -5.86 44.78
N PRO A 59 24.58 -4.60 44.65
CA PRO A 59 23.86 -3.43 45.11
C PRO A 59 22.60 -3.16 44.27
N LEU A 60 21.69 -2.33 44.81
CA LEU A 60 20.42 -1.89 44.24
C LEU A 60 19.42 -3.04 44.04
N MET A 61 19.61 -3.88 43.04
CA MET A 61 18.82 -5.11 42.83
C MET A 61 19.75 -6.31 42.89
N ASP A 62 19.52 -7.22 43.83
CA ASP A 62 20.31 -8.44 43.98
C ASP A 62 19.96 -9.52 42.92
N GLY A 63 20.78 -10.57 42.83
CA GLY A 63 20.59 -11.63 41.85
C GLY A 63 19.31 -12.44 42.06
N ILE A 64 18.84 -12.55 43.32
CA ILE A 64 17.58 -13.24 43.65
C ILE A 64 16.37 -12.46 43.13
N GLU A 65 16.39 -11.14 43.31
CA GLU A 65 15.34 -10.25 42.78
C GLU A 65 15.37 -10.22 41.26
N LEU A 66 16.58 -10.17 40.64
CA LEU A 66 16.74 -10.25 39.21
C LEU A 66 16.18 -11.57 38.65
N ILE A 67 16.48 -12.73 39.25
CA ILE A 67 15.93 -14.03 38.82
C ILE A 67 14.41 -14.01 38.84
N LYS A 68 13.79 -13.50 39.91
CA LYS A 68 12.32 -13.38 40.02
C LYS A 68 11.76 -12.53 38.87
N ALA A 69 12.36 -11.39 38.59
CA ALA A 69 11.94 -10.48 37.51
C ALA A 69 12.11 -11.13 36.12
N VAL A 70 13.25 -11.76 35.86
CA VAL A 70 13.53 -12.45 34.60
C VAL A 70 12.56 -13.60 34.37
N LYS A 71 12.35 -14.46 35.34
CA LYS A 71 11.43 -15.62 35.19
C LYS A 71 9.96 -15.21 35.05
N LYS A 72 9.58 -14.05 35.56
CA LYS A 72 8.24 -13.49 35.39
C LYS A 72 8.02 -12.89 34.00
N ASN A 73 8.98 -12.10 33.51
CA ASN A 73 8.81 -11.31 32.29
C ASN A 73 9.38 -11.99 31.03
N TRP A 74 10.44 -12.81 31.17
CA TRP A 74 11.12 -13.55 30.11
C TRP A 74 11.36 -15.01 30.53
N PRO A 75 10.30 -15.83 30.68
CA PRO A 75 10.40 -17.21 31.18
C PRO A 75 11.28 -18.13 30.32
N GLU A 76 11.48 -17.77 29.05
CA GLU A 76 12.36 -18.49 28.12
C GLU A 76 13.84 -18.22 28.36
N VAL A 77 14.21 -17.13 29.01
CA VAL A 77 15.61 -16.77 29.27
C VAL A 77 16.17 -17.69 30.35
N SER A 78 17.32 -18.26 30.06
CA SER A 78 18.05 -19.08 31.02
C SER A 78 18.87 -18.23 31.97
N VAL A 79 19.01 -18.67 33.20
CA VAL A 79 19.78 -17.96 34.22
C VAL A 79 20.80 -18.89 34.82
N ILE A 80 22.08 -18.49 34.79
CA ILE A 80 23.19 -19.13 35.50
C ILE A 80 23.64 -18.19 36.63
N VAL A 81 23.82 -18.74 37.80
CA VAL A 81 24.20 -17.98 38.99
C VAL A 81 25.68 -18.11 39.27
N LEU A 82 26.36 -17.00 39.50
CA LEU A 82 27.70 -16.95 40.06
C LEU A 82 27.59 -16.83 41.60
N SER A 83 28.32 -17.64 42.34
CA SER A 83 28.26 -17.58 43.81
C SER A 83 29.62 -17.78 44.46
N CYS A 84 29.81 -17.22 45.65
CA CYS A 84 30.94 -17.51 46.54
C CYS A 84 30.66 -18.75 47.40
N HIS A 85 31.69 -19.29 48.04
CA HIS A 85 31.60 -20.54 48.81
C HIS A 85 30.62 -20.48 50.00
N ASP A 86 30.34 -19.28 50.50
CA ASP A 86 29.52 -19.05 51.70
C ASP A 86 28.02 -18.83 51.38
N ASP A 87 27.63 -18.86 50.10
CA ASP A 87 26.30 -18.48 49.62
C ASP A 87 25.34 -19.68 49.40
N PHE A 88 25.58 -20.84 50.05
CA PHE A 88 24.83 -22.08 49.78
C PHE A 88 23.30 -21.94 49.91
N GLU A 89 22.80 -21.21 50.92
CA GLU A 89 21.35 -20.97 51.07
C GLU A 89 20.79 -20.10 49.95
N TYR A 90 21.54 -19.09 49.45
CA TYR A 90 21.14 -18.26 48.33
C TYR A 90 21.14 -19.02 46.99
N VAL A 91 22.13 -19.88 46.77
CA VAL A 91 22.15 -20.76 45.58
C VAL A 91 20.93 -21.67 45.57
N LYS A 92 20.57 -22.26 46.74
CA LYS A 92 19.38 -23.10 46.87
C LYS A 92 18.10 -22.31 46.60
N GLU A 93 18.01 -21.07 47.04
CA GLU A 93 16.89 -20.18 46.75
C GLU A 93 16.82 -19.83 45.27
N ALA A 94 17.96 -19.46 44.64
CA ALA A 94 18.06 -19.18 43.23
C ALA A 94 17.57 -20.35 42.36
N MET A 95 17.98 -21.58 42.68
CA MET A 95 17.54 -22.79 41.99
C MET A 95 16.03 -23.03 42.18
N ARG A 96 15.46 -22.76 43.35
CA ARG A 96 14.01 -22.83 43.62
C ARG A 96 13.22 -21.81 42.82
N LEU A 97 13.80 -20.65 42.54
CA LEU A 97 13.21 -19.59 41.75
C LEU A 97 13.33 -19.81 40.25
N GLY A 98 14.06 -20.85 39.82
CA GLY A 98 14.18 -21.26 38.44
C GLY A 98 15.48 -20.91 37.78
N ALA A 99 16.56 -20.63 38.53
CA ALA A 99 17.90 -20.62 37.94
C ALA A 99 18.19 -22.00 37.35
N ASP A 100 18.85 -22.04 36.19
CA ASP A 100 19.08 -23.28 35.44
C ASP A 100 20.34 -24.00 35.90
N GLU A 101 21.38 -23.26 36.28
CA GLU A 101 22.67 -23.75 36.76
C GLU A 101 23.36 -22.73 37.67
N TYR A 102 24.43 -23.14 38.33
CA TYR A 102 25.29 -22.24 39.08
C TYR A 102 26.77 -22.54 38.90
N ILE A 103 27.65 -21.57 39.15
CA ILE A 103 29.09 -21.67 39.09
C ILE A 103 29.67 -21.04 40.37
N LEU A 104 30.61 -21.74 41.00
CA LEU A 104 31.35 -21.19 42.14
C LEU A 104 32.47 -20.25 41.65
N LYS A 105 32.48 -18.99 42.06
CA LYS A 105 33.50 -18.01 41.67
C LYS A 105 34.92 -18.46 42.00
N ASN A 106 35.11 -19.24 43.11
CA ASN A 106 36.42 -19.75 43.54
C ASN A 106 37.01 -20.83 42.63
N THR A 107 36.19 -21.52 41.84
CA THR A 107 36.58 -22.56 40.90
C THR A 107 36.34 -22.15 39.46
N LEU A 108 36.07 -20.88 39.24
CA LEU A 108 35.74 -20.34 37.92
C LEU A 108 36.99 -20.28 37.05
N ASP A 109 37.07 -21.18 36.11
CA ASP A 109 38.08 -21.24 35.06
C ASP A 109 37.44 -21.58 33.71
N GLU A 110 38.26 -21.68 32.66
CA GLU A 110 37.78 -21.95 31.32
C GLU A 110 37.06 -23.30 31.21
N SER A 111 37.51 -24.32 31.97
CA SER A 111 36.94 -25.68 31.91
C SER A 111 35.61 -25.78 32.66
N SER A 112 35.50 -25.17 33.86
CA SER A 112 34.27 -25.16 34.65
C SER A 112 33.16 -24.34 34.00
N LEU A 113 33.51 -23.23 33.39
CA LEU A 113 32.54 -22.43 32.63
C LEU A 113 32.03 -23.21 31.41
N LEU A 114 32.93 -23.83 30.64
CA LEU A 114 32.57 -24.65 29.47
C LEU A 114 31.62 -25.76 29.84
N GLU A 115 31.91 -26.52 30.93
CA GLU A 115 31.06 -27.61 31.40
C GLU A 115 29.64 -27.16 31.72
N VAL A 116 29.50 -26.05 32.42
CA VAL A 116 28.19 -25.50 32.79
C VAL A 116 27.43 -24.97 31.57
N LEU A 117 28.12 -24.32 30.64
CA LEU A 117 27.49 -23.83 29.40
C LEU A 117 27.00 -24.97 28.51
N GLU A 118 27.82 -26.04 28.37
CA GLU A 118 27.42 -27.22 27.59
C GLU A 118 26.26 -27.98 28.25
N LYS A 119 26.20 -28.02 29.59
CA LYS A 119 25.11 -28.64 30.34
C LYS A 119 23.80 -27.81 30.22
N ALA A 120 23.89 -26.50 30.23
CA ALA A 120 22.75 -25.59 30.07
C ALA A 120 22.18 -25.57 28.63
N LYS A 121 23.03 -25.77 27.63
CA LYS A 121 22.70 -25.66 26.21
C LYS A 121 21.46 -26.45 25.77
N PRO A 122 21.33 -27.76 26.07
CA PRO A 122 20.15 -28.55 25.68
C PRO A 122 18.85 -28.00 26.29
N GLN A 123 18.92 -27.47 27.51
CA GLN A 123 17.77 -26.90 28.19
C GLN A 123 17.34 -25.57 27.55
N ILE A 124 18.31 -24.74 27.15
CA ILE A 124 18.06 -23.47 26.44
C ILE A 124 17.45 -23.75 25.08
N GLU A 125 18.01 -24.73 24.33
CA GLU A 125 17.49 -25.15 23.03
C GLU A 125 16.06 -25.70 23.12
N ALA A 126 15.78 -26.54 24.13
CA ALA A 126 14.46 -27.08 24.37
C ALA A 126 13.42 -26.00 24.73
N LYS A 127 13.79 -25.01 25.58
CA LYS A 127 12.95 -23.86 25.90
C LYS A 127 12.63 -23.02 24.66
N LYS A 128 13.66 -22.70 23.86
CA LYS A 128 13.49 -21.95 22.59
C LYS A 128 12.60 -22.71 21.60
N ALA A 129 12.84 -24.02 21.42
CA ALA A 129 12.04 -24.86 20.53
C ALA A 129 10.58 -24.89 20.97
N LYS A 130 10.30 -25.04 22.29
CA LYS A 130 8.96 -25.04 22.86
C LYS A 130 8.25 -23.71 22.62
N THR A 131 8.91 -22.60 22.95
CA THR A 131 8.34 -21.26 22.75
C THR A 131 8.06 -20.97 21.26
N THR A 132 8.97 -21.39 20.37
CA THR A 132 8.79 -21.28 18.92
C THR A 132 7.60 -22.11 18.44
N LEU A 133 7.47 -23.36 18.92
CA LEU A 133 6.36 -24.24 18.58
C LEU A 133 5.03 -23.69 19.09
N GLU A 134 4.98 -23.19 20.32
CA GLU A 134 3.78 -22.57 20.90
C GLU A 134 3.36 -21.33 20.11
N LYS A 135 4.30 -20.45 19.76
CA LYS A 135 4.05 -19.29 18.89
C LYS A 135 3.53 -19.72 17.51
N HIS A 136 4.15 -20.74 16.91
CA HIS A 136 3.73 -21.26 15.61
C HIS A 136 2.33 -21.88 15.67
N THR A 137 2.07 -22.71 16.70
CA THR A 137 0.75 -23.33 16.90
C THR A 137 -0.33 -22.27 17.16
N LYS A 138 -0.05 -21.27 17.99
CA LYS A 138 -0.96 -20.14 18.22
C LYS A 138 -1.26 -19.38 16.92
N LYS A 139 -0.23 -19.14 16.09
CA LYS A 139 -0.40 -18.50 14.77
C LYS A 139 -1.28 -19.34 13.84
N LEU A 140 -1.08 -20.67 13.78
CA LEU A 140 -1.90 -21.57 12.96
C LEU A 140 -3.37 -21.61 13.43
N ILE A 141 -3.62 -21.65 14.74
CA ILE A 141 -4.98 -21.60 15.31
C ILE A 141 -5.65 -20.28 14.95
N GLN A 142 -4.95 -19.16 15.10
CA GLN A 142 -5.47 -17.84 14.71
C GLN A 142 -5.80 -17.77 13.22
N MET A 143 -4.92 -18.26 12.35
CA MET A 143 -5.18 -18.30 10.89
C MET A 143 -6.41 -19.16 10.57
N GLY A 144 -6.55 -20.33 11.20
CA GLY A 144 -7.73 -21.19 11.02
C GLY A 144 -9.02 -20.50 11.47
N SER A 145 -9.02 -19.88 12.64
CA SER A 145 -10.16 -19.13 13.16
C SER A 145 -10.55 -17.97 12.21
N HIS A 146 -9.57 -17.20 11.73
CA HIS A 146 -9.85 -16.11 10.79
C HIS A 146 -10.41 -16.60 9.45
N THR A 147 -9.95 -17.74 8.95
CA THR A 147 -10.48 -18.34 7.72
C THR A 147 -11.96 -18.69 7.87
N LEU A 148 -12.36 -19.30 9.00
CA LEU A 148 -13.75 -19.61 9.29
C LEU A 148 -14.61 -18.34 9.40
N LYS A 149 -14.13 -17.31 10.10
CA LYS A 149 -14.80 -16.02 10.21
C LYS A 149 -14.95 -15.34 8.85
N TYR A 150 -13.90 -15.34 8.04
CA TYR A 150 -13.96 -14.81 6.66
C TYR A 150 -15.05 -15.53 5.84
N HIS A 151 -15.06 -16.86 5.85
CA HIS A 151 -16.08 -17.64 5.10
C HIS A 151 -17.50 -17.33 5.58
N PHE A 152 -17.71 -17.19 6.89
CA PHE A 152 -19.01 -16.80 7.42
C PHE A 152 -19.43 -15.42 6.91
N PHE A 153 -18.64 -14.38 7.14
CA PHE A 153 -19.01 -13.02 6.73
C PHE A 153 -19.16 -12.93 5.21
N ASN A 154 -18.25 -13.49 4.44
CA ASN A 154 -18.34 -13.48 2.98
C ASN A 154 -19.59 -14.22 2.48
N GLY A 155 -19.97 -15.34 3.10
CA GLY A 155 -21.19 -16.06 2.82
C GLY A 155 -22.47 -15.27 3.10
N VAL A 156 -22.49 -14.52 4.23
CA VAL A 156 -23.59 -13.60 4.57
C VAL A 156 -23.66 -12.45 3.56
N LEU A 157 -22.53 -11.85 3.19
CA LEU A 157 -22.48 -10.73 2.27
C LEU A 157 -22.88 -11.11 0.84
N SER A 158 -22.53 -12.33 0.40
CA SER A 158 -22.86 -12.88 -0.94
C SER A 158 -24.22 -13.59 -1.02
N GLN A 159 -24.96 -13.68 0.08
CA GLN A 159 -26.22 -14.42 0.20
C GLN A 159 -26.10 -15.94 -0.09
N THR A 160 -24.95 -16.52 0.16
CA THR A 160 -24.75 -17.97 0.05
C THR A 160 -25.02 -18.70 1.37
N LEU A 161 -25.16 -17.98 2.48
CA LEU A 161 -25.48 -18.52 3.81
C LEU A 161 -26.78 -17.90 4.35
N GLU A 162 -27.82 -18.72 4.52
CA GLU A 162 -29.11 -18.31 5.04
C GLU A 162 -29.67 -19.31 6.08
N GLY A 163 -30.62 -18.86 6.88
CA GLY A 163 -31.37 -19.70 7.83
C GLY A 163 -30.49 -20.49 8.81
N GLU A 164 -30.77 -21.80 8.92
CA GLU A 164 -30.06 -22.69 9.85
C GLU A 164 -28.58 -22.87 9.50
N GLU A 165 -28.24 -22.90 8.23
CA GLU A 165 -26.85 -23.02 7.77
C GLU A 165 -26.01 -21.83 8.21
N ARG A 166 -26.56 -20.62 8.14
CA ARG A 166 -25.90 -19.40 8.66
C ARG A 166 -25.61 -19.53 10.15
N GLU A 167 -26.57 -20.00 10.93
CA GLU A 167 -26.38 -20.16 12.39
C GLU A 167 -25.36 -21.24 12.71
N GLN A 168 -25.36 -22.36 12.00
CA GLN A 168 -24.36 -23.41 12.14
C GLN A 168 -22.95 -22.88 11.83
N LYS A 169 -22.78 -22.18 10.72
CA LYS A 169 -21.48 -21.58 10.33
C LYS A 169 -21.02 -20.50 11.31
N ARG A 170 -21.93 -19.74 11.91
CA ARG A 170 -21.62 -18.77 12.95
C ARG A 170 -21.00 -19.46 14.19
N LEU A 171 -21.59 -20.57 14.63
CA LEU A 171 -21.10 -21.36 15.74
C LEU A 171 -19.75 -22.02 15.42
N GLU A 172 -19.60 -22.62 14.23
CA GLU A 172 -18.32 -23.19 13.77
C GLU A 172 -17.19 -22.15 13.76
N ALA A 173 -17.49 -20.91 13.37
CA ALA A 173 -16.54 -19.81 13.35
C ALA A 173 -16.31 -19.16 14.74
N GLN A 174 -16.98 -19.64 15.78
CA GLN A 174 -16.92 -19.11 17.16
C GLN A 174 -17.23 -17.61 17.24
N ILE A 175 -18.22 -17.16 16.45
CA ILE A 175 -18.68 -15.78 16.48
C ILE A 175 -19.76 -15.64 17.54
N ALA A 176 -19.46 -14.89 18.60
CA ALA A 176 -20.33 -14.75 19.77
C ALA A 176 -21.61 -13.95 19.46
N GLY A 177 -21.50 -12.91 18.63
CA GLY A 177 -22.57 -11.96 18.38
C GLY A 177 -23.75 -12.49 17.57
N SER A 178 -24.96 -12.02 17.87
CA SER A 178 -26.17 -12.32 17.10
C SER A 178 -26.38 -11.39 15.90
N TYR A 179 -25.76 -10.23 15.93
CA TYR A 179 -25.81 -9.17 14.91
C TYR A 179 -27.24 -8.69 14.55
N LYS A 180 -28.17 -8.78 15.50
CA LYS A 180 -29.54 -8.23 15.32
C LYS A 180 -29.53 -6.73 15.16
N ASN A 181 -28.67 -6.05 15.92
CA ASN A 181 -28.34 -4.65 15.72
C ASN A 181 -26.88 -4.59 15.30
N SER A 182 -26.62 -4.21 14.08
CA SER A 182 -25.28 -4.27 13.52
C SER A 182 -24.86 -2.97 12.82
N ALA A 183 -23.56 -2.70 12.84
CA ALA A 183 -22.94 -1.66 12.04
C ALA A 183 -21.63 -2.16 11.46
N VAL A 184 -21.19 -1.54 10.37
CA VAL A 184 -19.94 -1.87 9.67
C VAL A 184 -19.10 -0.61 9.51
N ILE A 185 -17.83 -0.73 9.88
CA ILE A 185 -16.80 0.25 9.57
C ILE A 185 -15.88 -0.38 8.55
N ALA A 186 -15.81 0.18 7.33
CA ALA A 186 -14.91 -0.30 6.30
C ALA A 186 -13.72 0.63 6.17
N MET A 187 -12.53 0.05 6.29
CA MET A 187 -11.23 0.68 6.06
C MET A 187 -10.72 0.17 4.71
N PHE A 188 -10.43 1.05 3.78
CA PHE A 188 -10.02 0.67 2.43
C PHE A 188 -8.77 1.39 2.00
N MET A 189 -7.79 0.62 1.52
CA MET A 189 -6.54 1.15 0.98
C MET A 189 -6.80 1.80 -0.38
N ARG A 190 -6.50 3.09 -0.53
CA ARG A 190 -6.82 3.87 -1.74
C ARG A 190 -6.01 3.42 -2.94
N ASN A 191 -4.72 3.22 -2.76
CA ASN A 191 -3.78 2.85 -3.83
C ASN A 191 -3.56 1.32 -3.91
N TRP A 192 -4.58 0.52 -3.58
CA TRP A 192 -4.47 -0.94 -3.58
C TRP A 192 -3.95 -1.50 -4.91
N ASN A 193 -4.45 -1.00 -6.04
CA ASN A 193 -4.06 -1.49 -7.37
C ASN A 193 -2.57 -1.30 -7.66
N ARG A 194 -1.94 -0.25 -7.12
CA ARG A 194 -0.50 -0.04 -7.18
C ARG A 194 0.21 -0.97 -6.22
N GLN A 195 -0.18 -0.93 -4.95
CA GLN A 195 0.48 -1.63 -3.87
C GLN A 195 0.44 -3.15 -4.06
N SER A 196 -0.69 -3.70 -4.54
CA SER A 196 -0.84 -5.13 -4.79
C SER A 196 0.07 -5.68 -5.91
N ARG A 197 0.61 -4.82 -6.77
CA ARG A 197 1.59 -5.22 -7.80
C ARG A 197 3.02 -5.24 -7.28
N GLU A 198 3.31 -4.43 -6.27
CA GLU A 198 4.63 -4.35 -5.63
C GLU A 198 4.84 -5.47 -4.60
N TRP A 199 3.74 -6.06 -4.08
CA TRP A 199 3.79 -7.11 -3.07
C TRP A 199 3.75 -8.52 -3.66
N THR A 200 4.55 -9.40 -3.07
CA THR A 200 4.34 -10.84 -3.22
C THR A 200 3.08 -11.27 -2.46
N PRO A 201 2.47 -12.42 -2.80
CA PRO A 201 1.32 -12.94 -2.05
C PRO A 201 1.60 -13.11 -0.54
N LEU A 202 2.84 -13.46 -0.18
CA LEU A 202 3.27 -13.61 1.22
C LEU A 202 3.31 -12.27 1.96
N GLU A 203 3.85 -11.23 1.33
CA GLU A 203 3.89 -9.87 1.89
C GLU A 203 2.48 -9.30 2.08
N ALA A 204 1.58 -9.52 1.11
CA ALA A 204 0.19 -9.09 1.22
C ALA A 204 -0.54 -9.79 2.40
N GLU A 205 -0.30 -11.10 2.58
CA GLU A 205 -0.86 -11.87 3.69
C GLU A 205 -0.28 -11.43 5.04
N GLN A 206 1.03 -11.23 5.10
CA GLN A 206 1.69 -10.74 6.31
C GLN A 206 1.18 -9.37 6.70
N TYR A 207 1.11 -8.42 5.76
CA TYR A 207 0.57 -7.09 6.02
C TYR A 207 -0.90 -7.16 6.50
N SER A 208 -1.73 -8.00 5.88
CA SER A 208 -3.12 -8.16 6.30
C SER A 208 -3.27 -8.67 7.74
N LEU A 209 -2.36 -9.53 8.18
CA LEU A 209 -2.31 -10.04 9.55
C LEU A 209 -1.85 -8.96 10.53
N GLU A 210 -0.78 -8.25 10.20
CA GLU A 210 -0.23 -7.16 11.02
C GLU A 210 -1.24 -6.04 11.19
N PHE A 211 -1.88 -5.60 10.09
CA PHE A 211 -2.93 -4.59 10.11
C PHE A 211 -4.09 -4.98 11.03
N ARG A 212 -4.59 -6.23 10.92
CA ARG A 212 -5.67 -6.72 11.78
C ARG A 212 -5.28 -6.73 13.25
N THR A 213 -4.10 -7.23 13.57
CA THR A 213 -3.62 -7.29 14.96
C THR A 213 -3.47 -5.89 15.55
N GLY A 214 -2.94 -4.95 14.77
CA GLY A 214 -2.77 -3.57 15.20
C GLY A 214 -4.11 -2.86 15.43
N ILE A 215 -5.05 -2.99 14.50
CA ILE A 215 -6.38 -2.36 14.64
C ILE A 215 -7.20 -3.02 15.75
N GLU A 216 -7.08 -4.34 15.96
CA GLU A 216 -7.69 -5.02 17.10
C GLU A 216 -7.24 -4.41 18.42
N SER A 217 -5.94 -4.22 18.61
CA SER A 217 -5.37 -3.60 19.82
C SER A 217 -5.86 -2.16 20.04
N GLU A 218 -5.95 -1.34 19.00
CA GLU A 218 -6.46 0.04 19.11
C GLU A 218 -7.97 0.06 19.48
N ILE A 219 -8.75 -0.86 18.95
CA ILE A 219 -10.17 -0.95 19.27
C ILE A 219 -10.36 -1.52 20.69
N GLU A 220 -9.57 -2.50 21.13
CA GLU A 220 -9.58 -3.05 22.48
C GLU A 220 -9.31 -1.98 23.53
N ALA A 221 -8.40 -1.07 23.27
CA ALA A 221 -8.13 0.07 24.15
C ALA A 221 -9.37 0.97 24.36
N VAL A 222 -10.31 1.00 23.40
CA VAL A 222 -11.56 1.78 23.46
C VAL A 222 -12.72 0.98 24.04
N LEU A 223 -12.83 -0.31 23.71
CA LEU A 223 -13.93 -1.18 24.14
C LEU A 223 -13.72 -1.79 25.52
N GLY A 224 -12.46 -1.96 25.96
CA GLY A 224 -12.15 -2.61 27.23
C GLY A 224 -12.64 -4.06 27.25
N GLU A 225 -13.38 -4.42 28.32
CA GLU A 225 -13.91 -5.78 28.50
C GLU A 225 -15.01 -6.19 27.49
N GLU A 226 -15.60 -5.23 26.78
CA GLU A 226 -16.65 -5.48 25.75
C GLU A 226 -16.07 -5.84 24.38
N ASN A 227 -14.88 -6.41 24.33
CA ASN A 227 -14.14 -6.71 23.11
C ASN A 227 -14.83 -7.75 22.20
N GLU A 228 -15.72 -8.58 22.75
CA GLU A 228 -16.45 -9.61 21.99
C GLU A 228 -17.48 -9.05 20.99
N LEU A 229 -17.78 -7.75 21.05
CA LEU A 229 -18.76 -7.08 20.18
C LEU A 229 -18.28 -6.82 18.76
N LYS A 230 -17.06 -7.22 18.42
CA LYS A 230 -16.48 -6.92 17.09
C LYS A 230 -15.81 -8.11 16.43
N GLU A 231 -15.87 -8.10 15.11
CA GLU A 231 -15.05 -8.97 14.26
C GLU A 231 -14.36 -8.14 13.15
N ILE A 232 -13.06 -8.32 12.98
CA ILE A 232 -12.29 -7.62 11.95
C ILE A 232 -11.91 -8.61 10.85
N ILE A 233 -12.43 -8.36 9.64
CA ILE A 233 -12.30 -9.27 8.51
C ILE A 233 -11.64 -8.54 7.33
N TYR A 234 -10.60 -9.15 6.78
CA TYR A 234 -10.05 -8.75 5.50
C TYR A 234 -10.86 -9.37 4.38
N LEU A 235 -11.53 -8.55 3.58
CA LEU A 235 -12.40 -9.00 2.47
C LEU A 235 -11.68 -9.06 1.11
N GLY A 236 -10.36 -8.83 1.09
CA GLY A 236 -9.59 -8.73 -0.15
C GLY A 236 -9.55 -7.32 -0.72
N ALA A 237 -8.76 -7.12 -1.78
CA ALA A 237 -8.60 -5.85 -2.49
C ALA A 237 -8.31 -4.64 -1.58
N GLY A 238 -7.56 -4.84 -0.48
CA GLY A 238 -7.21 -3.78 0.46
C GLY A 238 -8.36 -3.31 1.35
N ILE A 239 -9.45 -4.10 1.46
CA ILE A 239 -10.63 -3.75 2.26
C ILE A 239 -10.65 -4.56 3.54
N PHE A 240 -10.62 -3.87 4.67
CA PHE A 240 -10.81 -4.40 6.01
C PHE A 240 -12.13 -3.91 6.57
N CYS A 241 -12.93 -4.80 7.13
CA CYS A 241 -14.21 -4.46 7.72
C CYS A 241 -14.24 -4.83 9.20
N CYS A 242 -14.60 -3.86 10.05
CA CYS A 242 -14.98 -4.10 11.42
C CYS A 242 -16.50 -4.26 11.48
N PHE A 243 -16.96 -5.47 11.76
CA PHE A 243 -18.37 -5.79 11.98
C PHE A 243 -18.67 -5.66 13.47
N LEU A 244 -19.56 -4.75 13.83
CA LEU A 244 -19.96 -4.49 15.21
C LEU A 244 -21.31 -5.14 15.49
N ASP A 245 -21.38 -5.92 16.56
CA ASP A 245 -22.63 -6.38 17.16
C ASP A 245 -23.04 -5.44 18.30
N LEU A 246 -24.14 -4.75 18.14
CA LEU A 246 -24.72 -3.82 19.11
C LEU A 246 -26.02 -4.37 19.72
N SER A 247 -26.28 -5.68 19.59
CA SER A 247 -27.57 -6.32 19.94
C SER A 247 -27.88 -6.27 21.42
N GLU A 248 -26.86 -6.26 22.27
CA GLU A 248 -27.04 -6.19 23.73
C GLU A 248 -27.30 -4.76 24.25
N MET A 249 -27.03 -3.77 23.43
CA MET A 249 -27.24 -2.36 23.80
C MET A 249 -28.69 -1.94 23.62
N ARG A 250 -29.33 -1.47 24.69
CA ARG A 250 -30.74 -1.09 24.70
C ARG A 250 -31.01 0.37 24.32
N ARG A 251 -29.99 1.24 24.36
CA ARG A 251 -30.13 2.68 24.11
C ARG A 251 -29.45 3.08 22.80
N ASP A 252 -30.18 3.70 21.91
CA ASP A 252 -29.68 4.20 20.61
C ASP A 252 -28.49 5.16 20.80
N SER A 253 -28.52 6.02 21.81
CA SER A 253 -27.40 6.93 22.10
C SER A 253 -26.08 6.20 22.42
N LEU A 254 -26.16 5.08 23.18
CA LEU A 254 -24.98 4.27 23.49
C LEU A 254 -24.46 3.53 22.26
N MET A 255 -25.35 2.99 21.43
CA MET A 255 -24.95 2.35 20.17
C MET A 255 -24.23 3.34 19.26
N ARG A 256 -24.78 4.57 19.10
CA ARG A 256 -24.15 5.63 18.29
C ARG A 256 -22.80 6.07 18.84
N GLN A 257 -22.72 6.26 20.16
CA GLN A 257 -21.45 6.60 20.80
C GLN A 257 -20.42 5.53 20.56
N ARG A 258 -20.76 4.25 20.78
CA ARG A 258 -19.87 3.11 20.56
C ARG A 258 -19.38 3.03 19.12
N LEU A 259 -20.27 3.19 18.15
CA LEU A 259 -19.92 3.23 16.73
C LEU A 259 -18.95 4.38 16.44
N THR A 260 -19.18 5.57 17.00
CA THR A 260 -18.31 6.73 16.81
C THR A 260 -16.93 6.51 17.45
N ASP A 261 -16.87 5.95 18.65
CA ASP A 261 -15.62 5.69 19.37
C ASP A 261 -14.75 4.68 18.61
N VAL A 262 -15.35 3.58 18.12
CA VAL A 262 -14.64 2.56 17.32
C VAL A 262 -14.23 3.13 15.96
N ALA A 263 -15.08 3.91 15.29
CA ALA A 263 -14.72 4.56 14.03
C ALA A 263 -13.55 5.55 14.22
N GLY A 264 -13.54 6.27 15.35
CA GLY A 264 -12.43 7.15 15.73
C GLY A 264 -11.13 6.38 15.98
N ALA A 265 -11.19 5.21 16.62
CA ALA A 265 -10.02 4.33 16.80
C ALA A 265 -9.48 3.83 15.46
N CYS A 266 -10.37 3.34 14.58
CA CYS A 266 -10.01 2.92 13.24
C CYS A 266 -9.33 4.07 12.45
N PHE A 267 -9.84 5.28 12.57
CA PHE A 267 -9.28 6.45 11.88
C PHE A 267 -7.88 6.79 12.40
N ARG A 268 -7.70 6.84 13.72
CA ARG A 268 -6.38 7.11 14.32
C ARG A 268 -5.35 6.06 13.93
N PHE A 269 -5.72 4.79 13.92
CA PHE A 269 -4.86 3.71 13.48
C PHE A 269 -4.47 3.86 12.01
N CYS A 270 -5.44 4.01 11.12
CA CYS A 270 -5.18 4.17 9.68
C CYS A 270 -4.32 5.39 9.34
N LYS A 271 -4.34 6.45 10.16
CA LYS A 271 -3.47 7.63 9.97
C LYS A 271 -2.01 7.37 10.34
N LYS A 272 -1.71 6.35 11.16
CA LYS A 272 -0.35 5.93 11.52
C LYS A 272 0.25 4.98 10.48
N GLU A 273 -0.59 4.36 9.64
CA GLU A 273 -0.15 3.42 8.63
C GLU A 273 0.64 4.10 7.50
N PRO A 274 1.61 3.40 6.89
CA PRO A 274 2.41 3.95 5.79
C PRO A 274 1.62 4.13 4.50
N TYR A 275 0.41 3.57 4.43
CA TYR A 275 -0.47 3.62 3.25
C TYR A 275 -1.68 4.50 3.50
N SER A 276 -2.21 5.10 2.42
CA SER A 276 -3.39 5.93 2.51
C SER A 276 -4.66 5.08 2.60
N PHE A 277 -5.41 5.25 3.70
CA PHE A 277 -6.69 4.61 3.92
C PHE A 277 -7.84 5.61 3.89
N GLY A 278 -8.98 5.18 3.33
CA GLY A 278 -10.27 5.82 3.54
C GLY A 278 -11.08 5.01 4.55
N ILE A 279 -11.98 5.67 5.27
CA ILE A 279 -12.87 5.04 6.24
C ILE A 279 -14.31 5.41 5.94
N SER A 280 -15.16 4.40 5.88
CA SER A 280 -16.59 4.56 5.72
C SER A 280 -17.36 3.78 6.79
N VAL A 281 -18.46 4.36 7.26
CA VAL A 281 -19.25 3.87 8.38
C VAL A 281 -20.71 3.76 7.97
N SER A 282 -21.34 2.62 8.20
CA SER A 282 -22.76 2.41 7.98
C SER A 282 -23.62 3.14 9.02
N SER A 283 -24.91 3.23 8.77
CA SER A 283 -25.88 3.42 9.84
C SER A 283 -25.97 2.15 10.71
N ILE A 284 -26.60 2.27 11.87
CA ILE A 284 -26.92 1.11 12.71
C ILE A 284 -28.18 0.47 12.14
N CYS A 285 -28.07 -0.79 11.69
CA CYS A 285 -29.19 -1.59 11.22
C CYS A 285 -29.83 -2.30 12.40
N ILE A 286 -31.02 -1.85 12.82
CA ILE A 286 -31.71 -2.34 14.03
C ILE A 286 -32.74 -3.40 13.64
N GLY A 287 -32.68 -4.58 14.28
CA GLY A 287 -33.67 -5.67 14.14
C GLY A 287 -33.78 -6.25 12.73
N ALA A 288 -32.87 -5.93 11.85
CA ALA A 288 -32.90 -6.38 10.46
C ALA A 288 -32.42 -7.83 10.32
N GLN A 289 -33.15 -8.66 9.61
CA GLN A 289 -32.81 -10.06 9.34
C GLN A 289 -31.46 -10.18 8.62
N ASP A 290 -31.13 -9.21 7.73
CA ASP A 290 -29.88 -9.09 6.99
C ASP A 290 -29.08 -7.85 7.38
N GLY A 291 -29.09 -7.47 8.67
CA GLY A 291 -28.47 -6.24 9.17
C GLY A 291 -27.00 -6.10 8.79
N ILE A 292 -26.20 -7.17 8.92
CA ILE A 292 -24.78 -7.19 8.53
C ILE A 292 -24.60 -6.80 7.06
N ARG A 293 -25.38 -7.41 6.19
CA ARG A 293 -25.28 -7.16 4.74
C ARG A 293 -25.72 -5.75 4.40
N GLN A 294 -26.84 -5.30 4.96
CA GLN A 294 -27.32 -3.94 4.76
C GLN A 294 -26.28 -2.92 5.23
N ALA A 295 -25.72 -3.10 6.43
CA ALA A 295 -24.68 -2.24 6.95
C ALA A 295 -23.42 -2.22 6.06
N TYR A 296 -23.00 -3.40 5.58
CA TYR A 296 -21.87 -3.47 4.65
C TYR A 296 -22.15 -2.75 3.32
N GLN A 297 -23.36 -2.92 2.74
CA GLN A 297 -23.74 -2.23 1.51
C GLN A 297 -23.71 -0.71 1.67
N GLN A 298 -24.19 -0.21 2.80
CA GLN A 298 -24.14 1.21 3.15
C GLN A 298 -22.69 1.72 3.28
N ALA A 299 -21.85 1.02 4.04
CA ALA A 299 -20.43 1.35 4.15
C ALA A 299 -19.74 1.32 2.77
N ARG A 300 -20.01 0.29 1.96
CA ARG A 300 -19.48 0.15 0.60
C ARG A 300 -19.94 1.27 -0.34
N GLN A 301 -21.17 1.74 -0.20
CA GLN A 301 -21.67 2.90 -0.95
C GLN A 301 -20.83 4.14 -0.61
N MET A 302 -20.57 4.37 0.67
CA MET A 302 -19.77 5.50 1.12
C MET A 302 -18.29 5.41 0.74
N MET A 303 -17.72 4.22 0.56
CA MET A 303 -16.33 4.07 0.08
C MET A 303 -16.09 4.80 -1.25
N LYS A 304 -17.09 4.91 -2.11
CA LYS A 304 -16.99 5.61 -3.38
C LYS A 304 -16.76 7.12 -3.21
N TYR A 305 -17.25 7.69 -2.11
CA TYR A 305 -17.01 9.11 -1.75
C TYR A 305 -15.57 9.35 -1.30
N GLY A 306 -14.83 8.31 -0.93
CA GLY A 306 -13.42 8.41 -0.62
C GLY A 306 -12.56 8.96 -1.76
N PHE A 307 -13.06 8.95 -2.98
CA PHE A 307 -12.44 9.62 -4.12
C PHE A 307 -12.44 11.15 -3.98
N TYR A 308 -13.48 11.72 -3.33
CA TYR A 308 -13.66 13.16 -3.17
C TYR A 308 -13.18 13.69 -1.83
N ASP A 309 -13.32 12.89 -0.77
CA ASP A 309 -12.97 13.28 0.59
C ASP A 309 -12.04 12.22 1.20
N GLY A 310 -10.76 12.59 1.25
CA GLY A 310 -9.68 11.71 1.64
C GLY A 310 -9.37 11.67 3.12
N ASP A 311 -9.73 12.69 3.87
CA ASP A 311 -9.20 12.91 5.21
C ASP A 311 -10.23 12.86 6.33
N SER A 312 -11.47 12.47 6.01
CA SER A 312 -12.57 12.35 6.96
C SER A 312 -13.10 10.92 7.09
N ILE A 313 -13.87 10.69 8.15
CA ILE A 313 -14.69 9.49 8.30
C ILE A 313 -16.00 9.71 7.55
N LEU A 314 -16.29 8.86 6.57
CA LEU A 314 -17.47 8.96 5.72
C LEU A 314 -18.64 8.19 6.33
N TYR A 315 -19.51 8.89 7.05
CA TYR A 315 -20.72 8.28 7.59
C TYR A 315 -21.80 8.14 6.51
N TYR A 316 -22.53 7.01 6.55
CA TYR A 316 -23.63 6.75 5.62
C TYR A 316 -24.71 7.82 5.70
N ASP A 317 -25.04 8.36 4.54
CA ASP A 317 -26.13 9.28 4.33
C ASP A 317 -26.98 8.77 3.16
N CYS A 318 -28.24 8.48 3.42
CA CYS A 318 -29.18 7.96 2.42
C CYS A 318 -29.50 8.95 1.29
N GLN A 319 -29.23 10.24 1.47
CA GLN A 319 -29.40 11.26 0.45
C GLN A 319 -28.23 11.37 -0.51
N LYS A 320 -27.07 10.77 -0.15
CA LYS A 320 -25.89 10.77 -0.99
C LYS A 320 -25.89 9.56 -1.92
N GLU A 321 -26.15 9.80 -3.20
CA GLU A 321 -25.98 8.82 -4.26
C GLU A 321 -24.81 9.19 -5.16
N VAL A 322 -23.97 8.23 -5.48
CA VAL A 322 -22.89 8.41 -6.45
C VAL A 322 -23.46 8.24 -7.85
N SER A 323 -23.42 9.28 -8.64
CA SER A 323 -23.87 9.27 -10.03
C SER A 323 -22.88 8.52 -10.92
N ARG A 324 -23.39 7.83 -11.94
CA ARG A 324 -22.58 7.31 -13.04
C ARG A 324 -22.60 8.22 -14.26
N GLU A 325 -23.32 9.32 -14.18
CA GLU A 325 -23.35 10.31 -15.25
C GLU A 325 -22.09 11.14 -15.22
N LEU A 326 -21.51 11.37 -16.38
CA LEU A 326 -20.37 12.25 -16.55
C LEU A 326 -20.80 13.71 -16.38
N PRO A 327 -19.89 14.59 -15.93
CA PRO A 327 -20.09 16.03 -16.04
C PRO A 327 -20.39 16.42 -17.49
N LYS A 328 -21.38 17.25 -17.70
CA LYS A 328 -21.74 17.71 -19.05
C LYS A 328 -20.57 18.39 -19.76
N THR A 329 -19.80 19.16 -19.01
CA THR A 329 -18.60 19.83 -19.51
C THR A 329 -17.53 18.84 -19.98
N ALA A 330 -17.47 17.64 -19.38
CA ALA A 330 -16.55 16.59 -19.80
C ALA A 330 -16.87 16.05 -21.22
N GLU A 331 -18.15 15.85 -21.52
CA GLU A 331 -18.59 15.46 -22.86
C GLU A 331 -18.30 16.54 -23.89
N VAL A 332 -18.57 17.81 -23.54
CA VAL A 332 -18.27 18.97 -24.40
C VAL A 332 -16.77 19.06 -24.75
N LEU A 333 -15.88 18.85 -23.74
CA LEU A 333 -14.44 18.86 -23.99
C LEU A 333 -14.02 17.76 -24.97
N LEU A 334 -14.56 16.54 -24.78
CA LEU A 334 -14.25 15.42 -25.65
C LEU A 334 -14.72 15.67 -27.10
N GLU A 335 -15.93 16.19 -27.29
CA GLU A 335 -16.47 16.56 -28.61
C GLU A 335 -15.61 17.64 -29.28
N GLN A 336 -15.23 18.68 -28.54
CA GLN A 336 -14.40 19.77 -29.09
C GLN A 336 -13.03 19.28 -29.57
N ILE A 337 -12.41 18.34 -28.83
CA ILE A 337 -11.14 17.72 -29.23
C ILE A 337 -11.35 16.83 -30.48
N GLN A 338 -12.44 16.05 -30.54
CA GLN A 338 -12.77 15.21 -31.68
C GLN A 338 -13.03 16.02 -32.97
N GLU A 339 -13.70 17.16 -32.84
CA GLU A 339 -13.98 18.06 -33.94
C GLU A 339 -12.77 18.91 -34.36
N GLY A 340 -11.65 18.82 -33.64
CA GLY A 340 -10.45 19.61 -33.91
C GLY A 340 -10.65 21.12 -33.76
N LYS A 341 -11.57 21.54 -32.89
CA LYS A 341 -11.80 22.97 -32.60
C LYS A 341 -10.55 23.61 -31.99
N GLU A 342 -10.26 24.84 -32.40
CA GLU A 342 -9.21 25.62 -31.77
C GLU A 342 -9.59 25.92 -30.32
N LEU A 343 -8.86 25.31 -29.37
CA LEU A 343 -9.05 25.51 -27.93
C LEU A 343 -7.90 26.39 -27.41
N THR A 344 -8.25 27.56 -26.90
CA THR A 344 -7.27 28.40 -26.21
C THR A 344 -6.91 27.82 -24.86
N LYS A 345 -5.69 28.08 -24.37
CA LYS A 345 -5.24 27.64 -23.05
C LYS A 345 -6.23 28.04 -21.93
N GLU A 346 -6.71 29.28 -21.97
CA GLU A 346 -7.68 29.81 -21.00
C GLU A 346 -9.02 29.04 -21.05
N SER A 347 -9.51 28.72 -22.27
CA SER A 347 -10.72 27.92 -22.45
C SER A 347 -10.57 26.51 -21.86
N LEU A 348 -9.43 25.87 -22.11
CA LEU A 348 -9.14 24.53 -21.61
C LEU A 348 -8.97 24.49 -20.09
N GLU A 349 -8.30 25.49 -19.50
CA GLU A 349 -8.17 25.62 -18.03
C GLU A 349 -9.54 25.84 -17.39
N ASN A 350 -10.40 26.67 -17.97
CA ASN A 350 -11.76 26.90 -17.51
C ASN A 350 -12.62 25.63 -17.59
N LEU A 351 -12.57 24.89 -18.70
CA LEU A 351 -13.28 23.61 -18.86
C LEU A 351 -12.79 22.58 -17.83
N THR A 352 -11.49 22.50 -17.59
CA THR A 352 -10.91 21.61 -16.55
C THR A 352 -11.46 21.92 -15.17
N MET A 353 -11.47 23.20 -14.76
CA MET A 353 -12.03 23.63 -13.48
C MET A 353 -13.52 23.31 -13.38
N GLN A 354 -14.29 23.53 -14.46
CA GLN A 354 -15.71 23.23 -14.49
C GLN A 354 -15.97 21.72 -14.36
N ILE A 355 -15.24 20.88 -15.10
CA ILE A 355 -15.34 19.40 -15.02
C ILE A 355 -15.14 18.93 -13.57
N VAL A 356 -14.08 19.40 -12.92
CA VAL A 356 -13.77 19.03 -11.52
C VAL A 356 -14.86 19.54 -10.58
N SER A 357 -15.36 20.76 -10.77
CA SER A 357 -16.43 21.36 -9.97
C SER A 357 -17.75 20.59 -10.13
N GLU A 358 -18.16 20.30 -11.36
CA GLU A 358 -19.37 19.51 -11.66
C GLU A 358 -19.25 18.08 -11.12
N ALA A 359 -18.08 17.44 -11.26
CA ALA A 359 -17.82 16.12 -10.70
C ALA A 359 -17.95 16.11 -9.17
N LYS A 360 -17.43 17.13 -8.48
CA LYS A 360 -17.56 17.29 -7.02
C LYS A 360 -19.02 17.52 -6.61
N GLN A 361 -19.75 18.36 -7.33
CA GLN A 361 -21.16 18.67 -7.05
C GLN A 361 -22.09 17.50 -7.35
N GLY A 362 -21.92 16.85 -8.49
CA GLY A 362 -22.71 15.71 -8.94
C GLY A 362 -22.28 14.38 -8.34
N THR A 363 -21.18 14.37 -7.58
CA THR A 363 -20.59 13.15 -7.00
C THR A 363 -20.47 12.01 -8.01
N THR A 364 -19.88 12.29 -9.17
CA THR A 364 -19.64 11.30 -10.24
C THR A 364 -18.74 10.16 -9.73
N ASP A 365 -19.05 8.92 -10.08
CA ASP A 365 -18.20 7.77 -9.71
C ASP A 365 -16.77 7.97 -10.23
N GLY A 366 -15.77 7.91 -9.35
CA GLY A 366 -14.37 8.14 -9.71
C GLY A 366 -13.87 7.21 -10.80
N ARG A 367 -14.39 5.97 -10.90
CA ARG A 367 -14.05 5.05 -11.99
C ARG A 367 -14.59 5.54 -13.33
N THR A 368 -15.79 6.13 -13.34
CA THR A 368 -16.38 6.71 -14.55
C THR A 368 -15.55 7.89 -15.03
N LEU A 369 -15.09 8.76 -14.11
CA LEU A 369 -14.19 9.88 -14.45
C LEU A 369 -12.86 9.38 -15.01
N VAL A 370 -12.24 8.39 -14.41
CA VAL A 370 -10.95 7.85 -14.89
C VAL A 370 -11.10 7.16 -16.25
N GLN A 371 -12.21 6.44 -16.48
CA GLN A 371 -12.50 5.84 -17.79
C GLN A 371 -12.69 6.89 -18.88
N TRP A 372 -13.44 7.96 -18.58
CA TRP A 372 -13.58 9.09 -19.47
C TRP A 372 -12.23 9.79 -19.73
N PHE A 373 -11.44 10.01 -18.71
CA PHE A 373 -10.11 10.62 -18.82
C PHE A 373 -9.18 9.81 -19.74
N ARG A 374 -9.20 8.48 -19.60
CA ARG A 374 -8.48 7.61 -20.52
C ARG A 374 -8.94 7.78 -21.96
N ARG A 375 -10.24 7.87 -22.19
CA ARG A 375 -10.81 8.11 -23.53
C ARG A 375 -10.42 9.48 -24.08
N LEU A 376 -10.33 10.50 -23.20
CA LEU A 376 -9.82 11.82 -23.57
C LEU A 376 -8.38 11.75 -24.08
N ASP A 377 -7.48 11.10 -23.34
CA ASP A 377 -6.08 10.94 -23.74
C ASP A 377 -5.96 10.15 -25.04
N GLU A 378 -6.72 9.07 -25.22
CA GLU A 378 -6.77 8.30 -26.47
C GLU A 378 -7.21 9.20 -27.65
N THR A 379 -8.23 10.03 -27.46
CA THR A 379 -8.72 10.98 -28.48
C THR A 379 -7.72 12.08 -28.79
N ALA A 380 -7.03 12.58 -27.77
CA ALA A 380 -5.99 13.60 -27.91
C ALA A 380 -4.62 13.05 -28.35
N HIS A 381 -4.53 11.75 -28.65
CA HIS A 381 -3.29 11.03 -28.99
C HIS A 381 -2.18 11.18 -27.94
N ILE A 382 -2.55 11.25 -26.67
CA ILE A 382 -1.63 11.27 -25.53
C ILE A 382 -1.37 9.82 -25.08
N GLU A 383 -0.14 9.36 -25.20
CA GLU A 383 0.25 8.02 -24.78
C GLU A 383 0.57 8.01 -23.29
N ARG A 384 -0.29 7.36 -22.49
CA ARG A 384 -0.03 7.08 -21.07
C ARG A 384 -0.10 5.58 -20.82
N SER A 385 0.75 5.10 -19.90
CA SER A 385 0.66 3.69 -19.47
C SER A 385 -0.65 3.43 -18.73
N ALA A 386 -1.21 2.23 -18.85
CA ALA A 386 -2.39 1.81 -18.12
C ALA A 386 -2.23 1.97 -16.59
N GLN A 387 -1.00 2.00 -16.13
CA GLN A 387 -0.65 2.16 -14.73
C GLN A 387 -1.02 3.55 -14.19
N VAL A 388 -0.82 4.62 -14.96
CA VAL A 388 -1.14 5.99 -14.56
C VAL A 388 -2.63 6.12 -14.22
N TYR A 389 -3.52 5.55 -15.06
CA TYR A 389 -4.96 5.58 -14.80
C TYR A 389 -5.35 4.75 -13.57
N ALA A 390 -4.64 3.65 -13.30
CA ALA A 390 -4.88 2.81 -12.13
C ALA A 390 -4.42 3.45 -10.81
N GLU A 391 -3.53 4.43 -10.87
CA GLU A 391 -3.00 5.16 -9.71
C GLU A 391 -3.90 6.33 -9.28
N ILE A 392 -4.81 6.79 -10.15
CA ILE A 392 -5.75 7.87 -9.82
C ILE A 392 -6.80 7.37 -8.83
N SER A 393 -6.62 7.71 -7.58
CA SER A 393 -7.46 7.26 -6.44
C SER A 393 -8.16 8.41 -5.70
N SER A 394 -7.92 9.67 -6.11
CA SER A 394 -8.56 10.86 -5.55
C SER A 394 -8.87 11.89 -6.64
N ILE A 395 -9.80 12.79 -6.32
CA ILE A 395 -10.18 13.88 -7.21
C ILE A 395 -9.02 14.85 -7.47
N ASP A 396 -8.11 15.03 -6.51
CA ASP A 396 -6.96 15.93 -6.68
C ASP A 396 -5.91 15.31 -7.62
N GLN A 397 -5.70 13.98 -7.55
CA GLN A 397 -4.85 13.26 -8.51
C GLN A 397 -5.47 13.29 -9.92
N PHE A 398 -6.80 13.12 -10.01
CA PHE A 398 -7.53 13.25 -11.26
C PHE A 398 -7.37 14.67 -11.85
N GLU A 399 -7.56 15.71 -11.04
CA GLU A 399 -7.40 17.10 -11.46
C GLU A 399 -5.99 17.39 -11.97
N THR A 400 -4.97 16.89 -11.26
CA THR A 400 -3.56 17.04 -11.66
C THR A 400 -3.30 16.37 -13.01
N ALA A 401 -3.71 15.10 -13.14
CA ALA A 401 -3.53 14.35 -14.39
C ALA A 401 -4.30 14.96 -15.56
N LEU A 402 -5.50 15.48 -15.33
CA LEU A 402 -6.30 16.17 -16.35
C LEU A 402 -5.62 17.47 -16.81
N LYS A 403 -5.06 18.26 -15.88
CA LYS A 403 -4.29 19.48 -16.22
C LYS A 403 -3.06 19.16 -17.09
N GLU A 404 -2.35 18.08 -16.80
CA GLU A 404 -1.21 17.64 -17.62
C GLU A 404 -1.65 17.27 -19.05
N SER A 405 -2.77 16.53 -19.21
CA SER A 405 -3.29 16.20 -20.53
C SER A 405 -3.74 17.43 -21.29
N VAL A 406 -4.45 18.32 -20.62
CA VAL A 406 -4.89 19.59 -21.22
C VAL A 406 -3.71 20.45 -21.65
N GLN A 407 -2.65 20.50 -20.87
CA GLN A 407 -1.41 21.17 -21.26
C GLN A 407 -0.77 20.52 -22.49
N ALA A 408 -0.72 19.19 -22.54
CA ALA A 408 -0.21 18.47 -23.70
C ALA A 408 -1.06 18.72 -24.97
N VAL A 409 -2.39 18.81 -24.83
CA VAL A 409 -3.28 19.23 -25.92
C VAL A 409 -2.96 20.65 -26.37
N CYS A 410 -2.73 21.59 -25.46
CA CYS A 410 -2.32 22.95 -25.78
C CYS A 410 -0.98 22.98 -26.58
N GLU A 411 0.00 22.26 -26.10
CA GLU A 411 1.33 22.19 -26.75
C GLU A 411 1.25 21.56 -28.13
N ASN A 412 0.44 20.52 -28.30
CA ASN A 412 0.18 19.89 -29.60
C ASN A 412 -0.65 20.78 -30.55
N THR A 413 -1.49 21.68 -30.00
CA THR A 413 -2.28 22.65 -30.78
C THR A 413 -1.50 23.93 -31.10
N GLN A 414 -0.48 24.28 -30.31
CA GLN A 414 0.37 25.46 -30.49
C GLN A 414 1.44 25.33 -31.62
N GLU A 415 1.52 24.21 -32.32
CA GLU A 415 2.13 24.22 -33.63
C GLU A 415 1.22 25.05 -34.54
N GLU A 416 1.49 26.34 -34.59
CA GLU A 416 0.73 27.38 -35.23
C GLU A 416 0.39 26.95 -36.66
N ILE A 417 -0.93 26.81 -36.96
CA ILE A 417 -1.36 26.92 -38.35
C ILE A 417 -0.97 28.34 -38.74
N PRO A 418 -0.07 28.53 -39.75
CA PRO A 418 0.43 29.84 -40.06
C PRO A 418 -0.73 30.82 -40.34
N GLU A 419 -0.67 32.00 -39.77
CA GLU A 419 -1.69 33.02 -40.02
C GLU A 419 -1.72 33.33 -41.53
N GLY A 420 -2.92 33.36 -42.09
CA GLY A 420 -3.11 33.70 -43.50
C GLY A 420 -3.24 32.53 -44.46
N VAL A 421 -3.12 31.25 -44.01
CA VAL A 421 -3.40 30.10 -44.87
C VAL A 421 -4.89 29.95 -45.19
N SER A 422 -5.19 29.44 -46.36
CA SER A 422 -6.55 29.19 -46.85
C SER A 422 -7.27 28.12 -46.01
N HIS A 423 -8.61 28.12 -46.03
CA HIS A 423 -9.42 27.09 -45.37
C HIS A 423 -9.04 25.68 -45.82
N THR A 424 -8.78 25.48 -47.09
CA THR A 424 -8.32 24.19 -47.67
C THR A 424 -7.03 23.71 -47.00
N ILE A 425 -6.03 24.59 -46.83
CA ILE A 425 -4.78 24.22 -46.17
C ILE A 425 -4.99 23.97 -44.67
N LYS A 426 -5.88 24.70 -43.99
CA LYS A 426 -6.25 24.40 -42.59
C LYS A 426 -6.79 23.00 -42.46
N VAL A 427 -7.75 22.59 -43.31
CA VAL A 427 -8.31 21.21 -43.31
C VAL A 427 -7.20 20.18 -43.55
N VAL A 428 -6.32 20.42 -44.50
CA VAL A 428 -5.18 19.54 -44.79
C VAL A 428 -4.23 19.41 -43.61
N LEU A 429 -3.88 20.50 -42.96
CA LEU A 429 -3.00 20.48 -41.78
C LEU A 429 -3.64 19.74 -40.60
N LEU A 430 -4.93 19.91 -40.39
CA LEU A 430 -5.69 19.16 -39.36
C LEU A 430 -5.71 17.66 -39.67
N TYR A 431 -6.00 17.28 -40.90
CA TYR A 431 -5.96 15.88 -41.34
C TYR A 431 -4.56 15.26 -41.18
N LEU A 432 -3.51 15.97 -41.57
CA LEU A 432 -2.13 15.52 -41.40
C LEU A 432 -1.78 15.31 -39.94
N ARG A 433 -2.22 16.17 -39.04
CA ARG A 433 -1.98 16.02 -37.59
C ARG A 433 -2.60 14.75 -37.02
N GLN A 434 -3.75 14.35 -37.52
CA GLN A 434 -4.44 13.15 -37.05
C GLN A 434 -3.88 11.87 -37.64
N HIS A 435 -3.43 11.91 -38.92
CA HIS A 435 -3.13 10.72 -39.72
C HIS A 435 -1.66 10.59 -40.17
N TYR A 436 -0.72 11.50 -39.75
CA TYR A 436 0.67 11.44 -40.23
C TYR A 436 1.38 10.12 -39.96
N ARG A 437 0.93 9.36 -38.94
CA ARG A 437 1.48 8.03 -38.63
C ARG A 437 1.00 6.94 -39.59
N GLU A 438 -0.09 7.19 -40.28
CA GLU A 438 -0.69 6.26 -41.23
C GLU A 438 -0.04 6.41 -42.63
N GLN A 439 -0.31 5.43 -43.50
CA GLN A 439 0.15 5.51 -44.88
C GLN A 439 -0.82 6.35 -45.72
N ILE A 440 -0.65 7.66 -45.62
CA ILE A 440 -1.48 8.63 -46.34
C ILE A 440 -0.77 9.14 -47.61
N SER A 441 -1.53 9.31 -48.66
CA SER A 441 -1.10 9.90 -49.92
C SER A 441 -1.66 11.32 -50.11
N LEU A 442 -1.05 12.09 -51.01
CA LEU A 442 -1.59 13.39 -51.37
C LEU A 442 -3.02 13.29 -51.93
N GLN A 443 -3.38 12.16 -52.54
CA GLN A 443 -4.72 11.94 -53.08
C GLN A 443 -5.75 11.80 -51.95
N ASP A 444 -5.44 11.01 -50.93
CA ASP A 444 -6.33 10.80 -49.79
C ASP A 444 -6.67 12.13 -49.09
N VAL A 445 -5.65 12.95 -48.90
CA VAL A 445 -5.77 14.28 -48.28
C VAL A 445 -6.51 15.29 -49.17
N ALA A 446 -6.34 15.19 -50.47
CA ALA A 446 -7.05 16.04 -51.43
C ALA A 446 -8.56 15.70 -51.48
N GLU A 447 -8.89 14.42 -51.41
CA GLU A 447 -10.29 13.95 -51.30
C GLU A 447 -10.96 14.48 -50.03
N GLU A 448 -10.28 14.41 -48.86
CA GLU A 448 -10.77 14.96 -47.61
C GLU A 448 -11.00 16.48 -47.66
N ALA A 449 -10.06 17.19 -48.29
CA ALA A 449 -10.17 18.66 -48.46
C ALA A 449 -11.14 19.08 -49.60
N GLY A 450 -11.76 18.12 -50.30
CA GLY A 450 -12.69 18.40 -51.42
C GLY A 450 -12.07 19.03 -52.62
N VAL A 451 -10.76 18.81 -52.89
CA VAL A 451 -10.02 19.38 -54.01
C VAL A 451 -9.27 18.31 -54.82
N ASN A 452 -8.80 18.64 -56.00
CA ASN A 452 -7.94 17.70 -56.72
C ASN A 452 -6.48 17.75 -56.21
N SER A 453 -5.76 16.64 -56.32
CA SER A 453 -4.40 16.48 -55.80
C SER A 453 -3.36 17.42 -56.44
N ALA A 454 -3.54 17.77 -57.72
CA ALA A 454 -2.63 18.71 -58.41
C ALA A 454 -2.79 20.15 -57.86
N TYR A 455 -4.01 20.57 -57.65
CA TYR A 455 -4.32 21.85 -57.01
C TYR A 455 -3.83 21.90 -55.57
N LEU A 456 -4.11 20.85 -54.79
CA LEU A 456 -3.61 20.78 -53.44
C LEU A 456 -2.08 20.85 -53.36
N SER A 457 -1.38 20.10 -54.21
CA SER A 457 0.10 20.14 -54.27
C SER A 457 0.66 21.53 -54.54
N TYR A 458 0.03 22.25 -55.46
CA TYR A 458 0.41 23.64 -55.78
C TYR A 458 0.14 24.58 -54.62
N LEU A 459 -1.10 24.55 -54.10
CA LEU A 459 -1.57 25.43 -53.01
C LEU A 459 -0.76 25.20 -51.72
N PHE A 460 -0.53 23.94 -51.37
CA PHE A 460 0.26 23.56 -50.19
C PHE A 460 1.69 24.11 -50.28
N LYS A 461 2.34 23.98 -51.43
CA LYS A 461 3.69 24.51 -51.60
C LYS A 461 3.71 26.04 -51.61
N GLN A 462 2.68 26.67 -52.13
CA GLN A 462 2.57 28.14 -52.21
C GLN A 462 2.39 28.74 -50.81
N GLU A 463 1.51 28.15 -49.96
CA GLU A 463 1.17 28.70 -48.66
C GLU A 463 2.12 28.23 -47.54
N MET A 464 2.61 26.97 -47.59
CA MET A 464 3.49 26.41 -46.58
C MET A 464 4.98 26.56 -46.91
N GLY A 465 5.34 27.00 -48.13
CA GLY A 465 6.73 27.13 -48.56
C GLY A 465 7.43 25.82 -48.87
N ILE A 466 6.90 24.68 -48.43
CA ILE A 466 7.44 23.33 -48.64
C ILE A 466 6.40 22.41 -49.28
N GLY A 467 6.85 21.34 -49.93
CA GLY A 467 5.93 20.36 -50.52
C GLY A 467 5.31 19.44 -49.46
N PHE A 468 4.10 18.96 -49.74
CA PHE A 468 3.31 18.06 -48.89
C PHE A 468 4.12 16.86 -48.32
N ALA A 469 4.86 16.15 -49.21
CA ALA A 469 5.63 14.98 -48.78
C ALA A 469 6.75 15.34 -47.78
N ASN A 470 7.38 16.51 -47.94
CA ASN A 470 8.40 16.98 -47.01
C ASN A 470 7.79 17.38 -45.67
N TYR A 471 6.63 18.05 -45.69
CA TYR A 471 5.91 18.41 -44.47
C TYR A 471 5.47 17.18 -43.69
N LEU A 472 4.86 16.18 -44.33
CA LEU A 472 4.50 14.90 -43.72
C LEU A 472 5.73 14.21 -43.09
N GLN A 473 6.87 14.25 -43.80
CA GLN A 473 8.11 13.69 -43.30
C GLN A 473 8.64 14.46 -42.08
N GLU A 474 8.50 15.78 -42.03
CA GLU A 474 8.85 16.60 -40.85
C GLU A 474 7.97 16.26 -39.66
N CYS A 475 6.65 16.09 -39.84
CA CYS A 475 5.73 15.66 -38.77
C CYS A 475 6.14 14.31 -38.20
N ARG A 476 6.42 13.31 -39.05
CA ARG A 476 6.88 11.98 -38.62
C ARG A 476 8.24 12.05 -37.92
N MET A 477 9.14 12.92 -38.36
CA MET A 477 10.47 13.07 -37.79
C MET A 477 10.39 13.64 -36.36
N ARG A 478 9.58 14.69 -36.13
CA ARG A 478 9.34 15.29 -34.82
C ARG A 478 8.72 14.27 -33.83
N CYS A 479 7.80 13.46 -34.33
CA CYS A 479 7.24 12.36 -33.52
C CYS A 479 8.33 11.36 -33.10
N ALA A 480 9.21 10.96 -34.02
CA ALA A 480 10.29 10.03 -33.72
C ALA A 480 11.31 10.61 -32.72
N GLU A 481 11.63 11.91 -32.83
CA GLU A 481 12.48 12.63 -31.87
C GLU A 481 11.92 12.53 -30.46
N LYS A 482 10.64 12.88 -30.29
CA LYS A 482 9.95 12.80 -28.99
C LYS A 482 9.97 11.39 -28.44
N MET A 483 9.65 10.37 -29.26
CA MET A 483 9.69 8.97 -28.82
C MET A 483 11.10 8.50 -28.45
N LEU A 484 12.13 8.98 -29.11
CA LEU A 484 13.52 8.63 -28.78
C LEU A 484 13.94 9.19 -27.42
N CYS A 485 13.41 10.36 -27.02
CA CYS A 485 13.67 11.00 -25.73
C CYS A 485 12.84 10.38 -24.60
N ASP A 486 11.55 10.17 -24.85
CA ASP A 486 10.55 9.90 -23.81
C ASP A 486 10.34 8.39 -23.58
N THR A 487 10.85 7.51 -24.47
CA THR A 487 10.57 6.08 -24.40
C THR A 487 11.82 5.20 -24.55
N ASN A 488 11.74 3.96 -24.03
CA ASN A 488 12.77 2.92 -24.21
C ASN A 488 12.49 1.98 -25.39
N LEU A 489 11.59 2.36 -26.32
CA LEU A 489 11.27 1.56 -27.49
C LEU A 489 12.52 1.31 -28.35
N LYS A 490 12.61 0.14 -29.00
CA LYS A 490 13.68 -0.11 -29.95
C LYS A 490 13.58 0.87 -31.13
N ILE A 491 14.73 1.25 -31.69
CA ILE A 491 14.77 2.24 -32.80
C ILE A 491 13.87 1.83 -33.98
N LYS A 492 13.75 0.52 -34.23
CA LYS A 492 12.84 -0.01 -35.25
C LYS A 492 11.37 0.23 -34.89
N GLU A 493 11.00 0.03 -33.64
CA GLU A 493 9.64 0.27 -33.12
C GLU A 493 9.29 1.75 -33.15
N VAL A 494 10.26 2.63 -32.85
CA VAL A 494 10.09 4.09 -32.99
C VAL A 494 9.84 4.48 -34.44
N ALA A 495 10.57 3.90 -35.39
CA ALA A 495 10.36 4.19 -36.83
C ALA A 495 8.94 3.78 -37.28
N GLU A 496 8.49 2.58 -36.91
CA GLU A 496 7.15 2.06 -37.20
C GLU A 496 6.07 2.94 -36.57
N ALA A 497 6.20 3.26 -35.26
CA ALA A 497 5.26 4.09 -34.54
C ALA A 497 5.19 5.54 -35.04
N ALA A 498 6.27 6.07 -35.58
CA ALA A 498 6.31 7.39 -36.23
C ALA A 498 5.78 7.40 -37.69
N GLY A 499 5.34 6.24 -38.22
CA GLY A 499 4.76 6.12 -39.56
C GLY A 499 5.75 5.83 -40.69
N PHE A 500 6.98 5.38 -40.35
CA PHE A 500 7.95 4.99 -41.39
C PHE A 500 7.88 3.49 -41.65
N ASN A 501 7.63 3.09 -42.91
CA ASN A 501 7.57 1.67 -43.27
C ASN A 501 8.93 0.99 -43.35
N ASP A 502 10.01 1.77 -43.57
CA ASP A 502 11.36 1.26 -43.74
C ASP A 502 12.31 1.90 -42.71
N TYR A 503 12.86 1.06 -41.85
CA TYR A 503 13.84 1.44 -40.83
C TYR A 503 15.12 2.03 -41.42
N HIS A 504 15.61 1.51 -42.56
CA HIS A 504 16.83 2.02 -43.20
C HIS A 504 16.61 3.41 -43.81
N TYR A 505 15.43 3.61 -44.40
CA TYR A 505 15.01 4.91 -44.90
C TYR A 505 14.86 5.90 -43.74
N PHE A 506 14.18 5.52 -42.67
CA PHE A 506 14.08 6.33 -41.45
C PHE A 506 15.45 6.76 -40.93
N SER A 507 16.35 5.79 -40.70
CA SER A 507 17.69 6.06 -40.15
C SER A 507 18.51 7.01 -41.03
N LYS A 508 18.40 6.85 -42.35
CA LYS A 508 19.07 7.74 -43.33
C LYS A 508 18.54 9.17 -43.27
N ILE A 509 17.21 9.33 -43.21
CA ILE A 509 16.56 10.64 -43.12
C ILE A 509 16.83 11.28 -41.77
N PHE A 510 16.73 10.54 -40.68
CA PHE A 510 17.01 11.02 -39.32
C PHE A 510 18.46 11.56 -39.22
N LYS A 511 19.43 10.82 -39.78
CA LYS A 511 20.82 11.27 -39.80
C LYS A 511 21.01 12.53 -40.64
N LYS A 512 20.21 12.71 -41.71
CA LYS A 512 20.23 13.93 -42.55
C LYS A 512 19.70 15.14 -41.77
N TYR A 513 18.64 14.97 -40.98
CA TYR A 513 18.01 16.03 -40.18
C TYR A 513 18.88 16.40 -38.95
N HIS A 514 19.32 15.43 -38.18
CA HIS A 514 19.97 15.64 -36.86
C HIS A 514 21.50 15.53 -36.92
N ARG A 515 22.10 15.20 -38.07
CA ARG A 515 23.55 14.97 -38.25
C ARG A 515 24.12 13.84 -37.35
N CYS A 516 23.28 13.04 -36.70
CA CYS A 516 23.65 11.88 -35.90
C CYS A 516 22.64 10.73 -36.12
N SER A 517 23.01 9.50 -35.73
CA SER A 517 22.07 8.37 -35.83
C SER A 517 20.99 8.47 -34.76
N PRO A 518 19.81 7.83 -34.97
CA PRO A 518 18.76 7.75 -33.90
C PRO A 518 19.29 7.18 -32.61
N ALA A 519 20.19 6.20 -32.65
CA ALA A 519 20.81 5.60 -31.46
C ALA A 519 21.75 6.57 -30.73
N ASP A 520 22.51 7.37 -31.47
CA ASP A 520 23.41 8.38 -30.92
C ASP A 520 22.63 9.58 -30.36
N TYR A 521 21.50 9.91 -30.97
CA TYR A 521 20.58 10.95 -30.50
C TYR A 521 20.03 10.60 -29.14
N ARG A 522 19.51 9.39 -28.96
CA ARG A 522 19.02 8.86 -27.67
C ARG A 522 20.08 8.89 -26.56
N LYS A 523 21.36 8.62 -26.88
CA LYS A 523 22.45 8.61 -25.88
C LYS A 523 22.88 9.99 -25.41
N LYS A 524 22.55 11.03 -26.17
CA LYS A 524 22.95 12.42 -25.88
C LYS A 524 21.97 13.15 -24.99
N GLN A 525 20.79 12.57 -24.81
CA GLN A 525 19.75 13.04 -23.91
C GLN A 525 19.68 12.17 -22.63
#